data_14ee2734096f85ad6f3281899f42c0a8
#
_entry.id   14ee2734096f85ad6f3281899f42c0a8
#
_cell.length_a   1.000
_cell.length_b   1.000
_cell.length_c   1.000
_cell.angle_alpha   90.00
_cell.angle_beta   90.00
_cell.angle_gamma   90.00
#
_symmetry.space_group_name_H-M   'P 1'
#
loop_
_entity.id
_entity.type
_entity.pdbx_description
1 polymer ?
#
loop_
_entity_poly.entity_id
_entity_poly.type
_entity_poly.pdbx_seq_one_letter_code
_entity_poly.pdbx_strand_id
1 'polypeptide(L)'
;AKKELGTDTITIDLLYGTDESPMDTMAEYLQGSFTKLKGLKVNMVATVKKDRIYNREANGNFQVVCTRWGPDYADPTTYLNLFLTGNQNNYGKYSNAKVDSLMKQVQAESDLNKRWDLMTQVEKTALDDLAYIPVFEKGAAALKAKNVKGLVHSAVGVPYTFKYVTIK
;
A
#
# COMPACT_ATOMS: atom_id res chain seq x y z
N ALA A 1 8.28 -18.96 17.20
CA ALA A 1 9.27 -18.43 16.23
C ALA A 1 10.72 -18.74 16.64
N LYS A 2 11.28 -18.14 17.72
CA LYS A 2 12.69 -18.35 18.09
C LYS A 2 13.06 -19.82 18.30
N LYS A 3 12.23 -20.59 19.01
CA LYS A 3 12.41 -22.02 19.24
C LYS A 3 12.36 -22.82 17.92
N GLU A 4 11.48 -22.44 17.01
CA GLU A 4 11.31 -23.10 15.70
C GLU A 4 12.45 -22.77 14.75
N LEU A 5 12.95 -21.53 14.80
CA LEU A 5 14.06 -21.07 13.98
C LEU A 5 15.46 -21.41 14.54
N GLY A 6 15.51 -21.96 15.77
CA GLY A 6 16.77 -22.30 16.42
C GLY A 6 17.69 -21.11 16.72
N THR A 7 17.13 -19.89 16.83
CA THR A 7 17.91 -18.67 17.05
C THR A 7 17.22 -17.75 18.06
N ASP A 8 18.01 -17.04 18.85
CA ASP A 8 17.54 -16.02 19.79
C ASP A 8 17.33 -14.66 19.13
N THR A 9 17.89 -14.46 17.94
CA THR A 9 17.81 -13.21 17.18
C THR A 9 17.31 -13.49 15.76
N ILE A 10 16.23 -12.79 15.38
CA ILE A 10 15.70 -12.76 14.03
C ILE A 10 16.11 -11.40 13.42
N THR A 11 16.71 -11.44 12.25
CA THR A 11 17.04 -10.20 11.51
C THR A 11 16.15 -10.14 10.27
N ILE A 12 15.53 -8.98 10.05
CA ILE A 12 14.73 -8.68 8.86
C ILE A 12 15.28 -7.46 8.13
N ASP A 13 15.20 -7.48 6.82
CA ASP A 13 15.55 -6.37 5.96
C ASP A 13 14.29 -5.56 5.62
N LEU A 14 14.30 -4.26 5.96
CA LEU A 14 13.24 -3.30 5.67
C LEU A 14 13.66 -2.42 4.50
N LEU A 15 13.12 -2.71 3.31
CA LEU A 15 13.37 -1.96 2.09
C LEU A 15 12.53 -0.68 2.05
N TYR A 16 13.10 0.45 1.64
CA TYR A 16 12.37 1.71 1.47
C TYR A 16 12.98 2.63 0.41
N GLY A 17 12.15 3.55 -0.11
CA GLY A 17 12.58 4.57 -1.09
C GLY A 17 13.05 5.85 -0.40
N THR A 18 14.23 6.36 -0.77
CA THR A 18 14.81 7.59 -0.21
C THR A 18 14.31 8.87 -0.89
N ASP A 19 13.76 8.75 -2.08
CA ASP A 19 13.23 9.85 -2.91
C ASP A 19 11.69 9.94 -2.90
N GLU A 20 11.04 9.32 -1.92
CA GLU A 20 9.58 9.27 -1.76
C GLU A 20 9.16 9.70 -0.36
N SER A 21 9.02 11.01 -0.13
CA SER A 21 8.51 11.48 1.18
C SER A 21 7.07 10.94 1.45
N PRO A 22 6.81 10.43 2.66
CA PRO A 22 7.66 10.33 3.87
C PRO A 22 8.19 8.89 4.12
N MET A 23 8.63 8.15 3.09
CA MET A 23 9.00 6.74 3.22
C MET A 23 10.21 6.49 4.13
N ASP A 24 11.18 7.38 4.12
CA ASP A 24 12.34 7.38 5.02
C ASP A 24 11.91 7.48 6.49
N THR A 25 11.14 8.51 6.82
CA THR A 25 10.59 8.72 8.17
C THR A 25 9.71 7.54 8.62
N MET A 26 8.90 6.99 7.71
CA MET A 26 8.08 5.81 8.00
C MET A 26 8.95 4.60 8.30
N ALA A 27 10.00 4.37 7.51
CA ALA A 27 10.90 3.24 7.70
C ALA A 27 11.66 3.34 9.04
N GLU A 28 12.14 4.54 9.41
CA GLU A 28 12.76 4.80 10.72
C GLU A 28 11.79 4.55 11.88
N TYR A 29 10.55 5.02 11.76
CA TYR A 29 9.50 4.77 12.75
C TYR A 29 9.22 3.27 12.92
N LEU A 30 9.11 2.53 11.81
CA LEU A 30 8.86 1.08 11.83
C LEU A 30 10.07 0.33 12.40
N GLN A 31 11.30 0.69 12.02
CA GLN A 31 12.51 0.13 12.63
C GLN A 31 12.49 0.30 14.14
N GLY A 32 12.26 1.54 14.63
CA GLY A 32 12.18 1.84 16.05
C GLY A 32 11.06 1.08 16.77
N SER A 33 9.95 0.81 16.08
CA SER A 33 8.83 0.05 16.64
C SER A 33 9.12 -1.44 16.70
N PHE A 34 9.67 -2.01 15.65
CA PHE A 34 9.98 -3.45 15.57
C PHE A 34 11.11 -3.86 16.50
N THR A 35 12.13 -3.02 16.68
CA THR A 35 13.25 -3.30 17.59
C THR A 35 12.87 -3.32 19.07
N LYS A 36 11.67 -2.84 19.43
CA LYS A 36 11.12 -3.04 20.79
C LYS A 36 10.79 -4.50 21.07
N LEU A 37 10.62 -5.33 20.04
CA LEU A 37 10.43 -6.76 20.19
C LEU A 37 11.76 -7.43 20.48
N LYS A 38 11.88 -8.02 21.68
CA LYS A 38 13.12 -8.66 22.14
C LYS A 38 13.59 -9.74 21.16
N GLY A 39 14.79 -9.57 20.65
CA GLY A 39 15.42 -10.49 19.70
C GLY A 39 15.01 -10.28 18.23
N LEU A 40 14.37 -9.17 17.90
CA LEU A 40 14.17 -8.74 16.52
C LEU A 40 15.19 -7.63 16.20
N LYS A 41 15.92 -7.79 15.09
CA LYS A 41 16.77 -6.78 14.48
C LYS A 41 16.21 -6.38 13.13
N VAL A 42 16.30 -5.10 12.80
CA VAL A 42 15.84 -4.56 11.51
C VAL A 42 17.00 -3.87 10.83
N ASN A 43 17.39 -4.38 9.67
CA ASN A 43 18.34 -3.73 8.78
C ASN A 43 17.57 -2.78 7.85
N MET A 44 18.02 -1.54 7.77
CA MET A 44 17.46 -0.55 6.85
C MET A 44 18.10 -0.69 5.48
N VAL A 45 17.30 -1.00 4.45
CA VAL A 45 17.76 -1.17 3.06
C VAL A 45 17.23 0.00 2.23
N ALA A 46 18.06 1.01 2.10
CA ALA A 46 17.72 2.23 1.36
C ALA A 46 17.96 2.08 -0.14
N THR A 47 17.03 2.57 -0.95
CA THR A 47 17.20 2.67 -2.40
C THR A 47 16.34 3.79 -2.97
N VAL A 48 16.43 4.07 -4.28
CA VAL A 48 15.53 5.01 -4.94
C VAL A 48 14.25 4.30 -5.40
N LYS A 49 13.15 5.04 -5.50
CA LYS A 49 11.82 4.52 -5.88
C LYS A 49 11.86 3.59 -7.10
N LYS A 50 12.55 4.01 -8.16
CA LYS A 50 12.62 3.23 -9.39
C LYS A 50 13.26 1.86 -9.18
N ASP A 51 14.35 1.78 -8.42
CA ASP A 51 15.02 0.52 -8.09
C ASP A 51 14.13 -0.32 -7.17
N ARG A 52 13.52 0.31 -6.15
CA ARG A 52 12.60 -0.36 -5.24
C ARG A 52 11.49 -1.10 -5.99
N ILE A 53 10.79 -0.43 -6.90
CA ILE A 53 9.63 -1.00 -7.61
C ILE A 53 10.07 -2.01 -8.66
N TYR A 54 10.96 -1.62 -9.58
CA TYR A 54 11.22 -2.41 -10.79
C TYR A 54 12.29 -3.49 -10.62
N ASN A 55 13.24 -3.31 -9.68
CA ASN A 55 14.31 -4.27 -9.49
C ASN A 55 14.18 -5.09 -8.20
N ARG A 56 13.54 -4.54 -7.16
CA ARG A 56 13.39 -5.23 -5.88
C ARG A 56 12.01 -5.86 -5.74
N GLU A 57 10.95 -5.07 -5.68
CA GLU A 57 9.59 -5.58 -5.49
C GLU A 57 9.16 -6.50 -6.63
N ALA A 58 9.34 -6.08 -7.88
CA ALA A 58 8.94 -6.87 -9.06
C ALA A 58 9.64 -8.24 -9.16
N ASN A 59 10.85 -8.36 -8.61
CA ASN A 59 11.62 -9.61 -8.60
C ASN A 59 11.57 -10.36 -7.25
N GLY A 60 10.80 -9.86 -6.26
CA GLY A 60 10.71 -10.46 -4.93
C GLY A 60 11.98 -10.34 -4.08
N ASN A 61 12.85 -9.37 -4.40
CA ASN A 61 14.12 -9.13 -3.70
C ASN A 61 13.93 -8.23 -2.47
N PHE A 62 13.05 -8.61 -1.58
CA PHE A 62 12.78 -7.94 -0.30
C PHE A 62 12.19 -8.93 0.70
N GLN A 63 12.30 -8.62 1.99
CA GLN A 63 11.59 -9.34 3.06
C GLN A 63 10.40 -8.52 3.55
N VAL A 64 10.65 -7.26 3.91
CA VAL A 64 9.63 -6.27 4.24
C VAL A 64 9.91 -5.00 3.45
N VAL A 65 8.89 -4.36 2.93
CA VAL A 65 9.04 -3.13 2.15
C VAL A 65 8.04 -2.06 2.57
N CYS A 66 8.53 -0.83 2.71
CA CYS A 66 7.68 0.35 2.80
C CYS A 66 7.22 0.74 1.40
N THR A 67 5.93 0.60 1.16
CA THR A 67 5.33 0.93 -0.13
C THR A 67 4.03 1.72 0.06
N ARG A 68 3.45 2.20 -1.03
CA ARG A 68 2.16 2.88 -1.02
C ARG A 68 1.38 2.59 -2.29
N TRP A 69 0.09 2.68 -2.20
CA TRP A 69 -0.83 2.68 -3.34
C TRP A 69 -1.72 3.91 -3.30
N GLY A 70 -1.94 4.53 -4.43
CA GLY A 70 -2.94 5.58 -4.60
C GLY A 70 -4.11 5.03 -5.43
N PRO A 71 -5.35 5.46 -5.18
CA PRO A 71 -6.50 4.95 -5.91
C PRO A 71 -6.46 5.44 -7.36
N ASP A 72 -6.55 4.53 -8.33
CA ASP A 72 -6.61 4.84 -9.75
C ASP A 72 -8.02 5.27 -10.17
N TYR A 73 -9.05 4.80 -9.43
CA TYR A 73 -10.46 5.09 -9.64
C TYR A 73 -11.23 5.09 -8.32
N ALA A 74 -12.44 5.68 -8.32
CA ALA A 74 -13.27 5.88 -7.12
C ALA A 74 -14.05 4.62 -6.74
N ASP A 75 -13.37 3.51 -6.46
CA ASP A 75 -13.94 2.28 -5.95
C ASP A 75 -12.90 1.54 -5.11
N PRO A 76 -13.26 0.90 -3.95
CA PRO A 76 -12.30 0.20 -3.10
C PRO A 76 -11.54 -0.93 -3.79
N THR A 77 -12.07 -1.48 -4.87
CA THR A 77 -11.41 -2.54 -5.64
C THR A 77 -10.05 -2.11 -6.20
N THR A 78 -9.77 -0.80 -6.31
CA THR A 78 -8.44 -0.29 -6.66
C THR A 78 -7.36 -0.75 -5.67
N TYR A 79 -7.72 -0.96 -4.39
CA TYR A 79 -6.84 -1.51 -3.36
C TYR A 79 -7.00 -3.03 -3.25
N LEU A 80 -8.24 -3.54 -3.25
CA LEU A 80 -8.52 -4.97 -3.03
C LEU A 80 -7.96 -5.87 -4.12
N ASN A 81 -7.83 -5.36 -5.35
CA ASN A 81 -7.19 -6.07 -6.45
C ASN A 81 -5.71 -6.41 -6.18
N LEU A 82 -5.04 -5.68 -5.28
CA LEU A 82 -3.66 -5.98 -4.87
C LEU A 82 -3.54 -7.31 -4.12
N PHE A 83 -4.64 -7.80 -3.56
CA PHE A 83 -4.67 -9.08 -2.84
C PHE A 83 -4.97 -10.29 -3.73
N LEU A 84 -5.34 -10.07 -4.99
CA LEU A 84 -5.66 -11.16 -5.92
C LEU A 84 -4.43 -11.98 -6.26
N THR A 85 -4.58 -13.29 -6.23
CA THR A 85 -3.56 -14.23 -6.69
C THR A 85 -3.17 -13.92 -8.13
N GLY A 86 -1.87 -13.74 -8.36
CA GLY A 86 -1.32 -13.45 -9.69
C GLY A 86 -1.52 -12.03 -10.20
N ASN A 87 -2.09 -11.09 -9.41
CA ASN A 87 -2.11 -9.69 -9.80
C ASN A 87 -0.67 -9.16 -9.95
N GLN A 88 -0.42 -8.42 -11.03
CA GLN A 88 0.93 -7.92 -11.35
C GLN A 88 1.53 -6.98 -10.30
N ASN A 89 0.69 -6.31 -9.51
CA ASN A 89 1.10 -5.40 -8.44
C ASN A 89 1.12 -6.08 -7.06
N ASN A 90 0.78 -7.36 -6.99
CA ASN A 90 0.90 -8.18 -5.79
C ASN A 90 2.34 -8.68 -5.65
N TYR A 91 3.26 -7.78 -5.34
CA TYR A 91 4.70 -8.10 -5.24
C TYR A 91 5.01 -9.05 -4.09
N GLY A 92 4.22 -9.03 -3.01
CA GLY A 92 4.34 -9.96 -1.89
C GLY A 92 3.91 -11.40 -2.22
N LYS A 93 3.36 -11.64 -3.42
CA LYS A 93 2.87 -12.95 -3.88
C LYS A 93 1.82 -13.56 -2.94
N TYR A 94 1.07 -12.73 -2.25
CA TYR A 94 -0.05 -13.19 -1.45
C TYR A 94 -1.03 -14.00 -2.29
N SER A 95 -1.53 -15.09 -1.75
CA SER A 95 -2.47 -15.98 -2.43
C SER A 95 -3.43 -16.60 -1.42
N ASN A 96 -4.72 -16.36 -1.62
CA ASN A 96 -5.76 -16.91 -0.77
C ASN A 96 -7.03 -17.18 -1.60
N ALA A 97 -7.40 -18.44 -1.75
CA ALA A 97 -8.55 -18.86 -2.56
C ALA A 97 -9.88 -18.24 -2.09
N LYS A 98 -10.02 -17.95 -0.78
CA LYS A 98 -11.19 -17.26 -0.25
C LYS A 98 -11.26 -15.82 -0.74
N VAL A 99 -10.12 -15.09 -0.73
CA VAL A 99 -10.03 -13.72 -1.26
C VAL A 99 -10.36 -13.70 -2.74
N ASP A 100 -9.78 -14.61 -3.53
CA ASP A 100 -10.06 -14.71 -4.97
C ASP A 100 -11.54 -14.99 -5.25
N SER A 101 -12.16 -15.87 -4.46
CA SER A 101 -13.59 -16.19 -4.57
C SER A 101 -14.48 -15.01 -4.21
N LEU A 102 -14.19 -14.31 -3.11
CA LEU A 102 -14.92 -13.11 -2.70
C LEU A 102 -14.82 -12.00 -3.74
N MET A 103 -13.64 -11.78 -4.32
CA MET A 103 -13.45 -10.76 -5.36
C MET A 103 -14.25 -11.08 -6.64
N LYS A 104 -14.42 -12.34 -7.01
CA LYS A 104 -15.34 -12.73 -8.11
C LYS A 104 -16.79 -12.39 -7.78
N GLN A 105 -17.23 -12.59 -6.53
CA GLN A 105 -18.54 -12.20 -6.08
C GLN A 105 -18.72 -10.67 -6.08
N VAL A 106 -17.72 -9.90 -5.61
CA VAL A 106 -17.71 -8.42 -5.68
C VAL A 106 -17.93 -7.92 -7.10
N GLN A 107 -17.30 -8.57 -8.09
CA GLN A 107 -17.43 -8.19 -9.50
C GLN A 107 -18.81 -8.51 -10.09
N ALA A 108 -19.48 -9.55 -9.59
CA ALA A 108 -20.79 -9.99 -10.08
C ALA A 108 -21.96 -9.33 -9.34
N GLU A 109 -21.73 -8.75 -8.15
CA GLU A 109 -22.79 -8.21 -7.30
C GLU A 109 -23.22 -6.81 -7.74
N SER A 110 -24.50 -6.64 -7.99
CA SER A 110 -25.13 -5.37 -8.38
C SER A 110 -25.77 -4.59 -7.22
N ASP A 111 -26.12 -5.27 -6.13
CA ASP A 111 -26.58 -4.62 -4.90
C ASP A 111 -25.39 -3.99 -4.18
N LEU A 112 -25.41 -2.67 -4.05
CA LEU A 112 -24.30 -1.91 -3.49
C LEU A 112 -24.00 -2.30 -2.03
N ASN A 113 -25.00 -2.57 -1.22
CA ASN A 113 -24.80 -2.92 0.18
C ASN A 113 -24.11 -4.28 0.32
N LYS A 114 -24.62 -5.28 -0.42
CA LYS A 114 -24.00 -6.61 -0.47
C LYS A 114 -22.59 -6.57 -1.03
N ARG A 115 -22.38 -5.74 -2.05
CA ARG A 115 -21.05 -5.53 -2.63
C ARG A 115 -20.09 -4.94 -1.61
N TRP A 116 -20.52 -3.96 -0.80
CA TRP A 116 -19.73 -3.42 0.32
C TRP A 116 -19.39 -4.48 1.36
N ASP A 117 -20.36 -5.30 1.75
CA ASP A 117 -20.13 -6.39 2.72
C ASP A 117 -19.10 -7.41 2.21
N LEU A 118 -19.15 -7.74 0.91
CA LEU A 118 -18.17 -8.62 0.28
C LEU A 118 -16.78 -7.99 0.26
N MET A 119 -16.66 -6.71 -0.10
CA MET A 119 -15.38 -5.98 -0.09
C MET A 119 -14.78 -5.93 1.32
N THR A 120 -15.59 -5.68 2.35
CA THR A 120 -15.15 -5.70 3.75
C THR A 120 -14.63 -7.08 4.17
N GLN A 121 -15.25 -8.16 3.69
CA GLN A 121 -14.76 -9.51 3.96
C GLN A 121 -13.42 -9.79 3.25
N VAL A 122 -13.22 -9.28 2.03
CA VAL A 122 -11.92 -9.37 1.33
C VAL A 122 -10.84 -8.68 2.14
N GLU A 123 -11.06 -7.39 2.49
CA GLU A 123 -10.12 -6.59 3.25
C GLU A 123 -9.76 -7.28 4.58
N LYS A 124 -10.79 -7.63 5.37
CA LYS A 124 -10.58 -8.31 6.65
C LYS A 124 -9.75 -9.59 6.50
N THR A 125 -10.05 -10.42 5.51
CA THR A 125 -9.33 -11.69 5.31
C THR A 125 -7.86 -11.42 4.97
N ALA A 126 -7.58 -10.49 4.06
CA ALA A 126 -6.21 -10.17 3.66
C ALA A 126 -5.38 -9.51 4.79
N LEU A 127 -6.02 -8.69 5.63
CA LEU A 127 -5.35 -8.05 6.78
C LEU A 127 -5.14 -9.04 7.93
N ASP A 128 -6.09 -9.93 8.20
CA ASP A 128 -5.93 -11.00 9.20
C ASP A 128 -4.77 -11.96 8.80
N ASP A 129 -4.56 -12.18 7.51
CA ASP A 129 -3.43 -12.95 6.97
C ASP A 129 -2.09 -12.16 6.94
N LEU A 130 -2.10 -10.90 7.36
CA LEU A 130 -0.95 -9.99 7.31
C LEU A 130 -0.36 -9.81 5.90
N ALA A 131 -1.20 -9.89 4.86
CA ALA A 131 -0.78 -9.63 3.48
C ALA A 131 -0.18 -8.21 3.33
N TYR A 132 -0.75 -7.24 4.07
CA TYR A 132 -0.25 -5.87 4.20
C TYR A 132 -0.44 -5.39 5.63
N ILE A 133 0.44 -4.49 6.05
CA ILE A 133 0.35 -3.80 7.35
C ILE A 133 0.04 -2.32 7.05
N PRO A 134 -1.22 -1.87 7.22
CA PRO A 134 -1.57 -0.47 7.05
C PRO A 134 -0.87 0.39 8.11
N VAL A 135 -0.21 1.48 7.69
CA VAL A 135 0.52 2.37 8.60
C VAL A 135 -0.20 3.72 8.72
N PHE A 136 -0.48 4.37 7.60
CA PHE A 136 -1.22 5.63 7.58
C PHE A 136 -1.76 5.93 6.18
N GLU A 137 -2.74 6.81 6.12
CA GLU A 137 -3.24 7.41 4.89
C GLU A 137 -2.58 8.78 4.66
N LYS A 138 -2.00 8.97 3.47
CA LYS A 138 -1.31 10.22 3.13
C LYS A 138 -2.32 11.29 2.73
N GLY A 139 -2.43 12.35 3.54
CA GLY A 139 -3.12 13.57 3.16
C GLY A 139 -2.29 14.45 2.22
N ALA A 140 -2.96 15.36 1.53
CA ALA A 140 -2.32 16.39 0.72
C ALA A 140 -2.92 17.77 1.05
N ALA A 141 -2.07 18.80 1.06
CA ALA A 141 -2.50 20.19 1.15
C ALA A 141 -2.16 20.91 -0.16
N ALA A 142 -3.08 21.75 -0.63
CA ALA A 142 -2.87 22.57 -1.81
C ALA A 142 -3.13 24.03 -1.51
N LEU A 143 -2.25 24.90 -1.97
CA LEU A 143 -2.42 26.34 -1.92
C LEU A 143 -2.84 26.86 -3.29
N LYS A 144 -3.95 27.61 -3.33
CA LYS A 144 -4.46 28.23 -4.55
C LYS A 144 -4.59 29.74 -4.32
N ALA A 145 -4.00 30.54 -5.20
CA ALA A 145 -4.13 32.00 -5.15
C ALA A 145 -5.60 32.41 -5.33
N LYS A 146 -6.03 33.50 -4.66
CA LYS A 146 -7.44 33.94 -4.66
C LYS A 146 -7.97 34.27 -6.05
N ASN A 147 -7.10 34.73 -6.94
CA ASN A 147 -7.43 35.14 -8.32
C ASN A 147 -7.48 33.93 -9.30
N VAL A 148 -7.07 32.72 -8.90
CA VAL A 148 -7.18 31.51 -9.72
C VAL A 148 -8.59 30.93 -9.56
N LYS A 149 -9.31 30.78 -10.67
CA LYS A 149 -10.67 30.19 -10.73
C LYS A 149 -10.67 28.98 -11.65
N GLY A 150 -11.67 28.11 -11.50
CA GLY A 150 -11.87 26.95 -12.39
C GLY A 150 -10.90 25.78 -12.22
N LEU A 151 -10.03 25.80 -11.20
CA LEU A 151 -9.21 24.63 -10.86
C LEU A 151 -10.09 23.55 -10.23
N VAL A 152 -10.12 22.38 -10.84
CA VAL A 152 -10.83 21.20 -10.31
C VAL A 152 -9.82 20.29 -9.64
N HIS A 153 -10.12 19.87 -8.42
CA HIS A 153 -9.34 18.89 -7.66
C HIS A 153 -10.11 17.56 -7.61
N SER A 154 -9.43 16.48 -7.91
CA SER A 154 -9.96 15.12 -7.84
C SER A 154 -9.27 14.34 -6.71
N ALA A 155 -10.06 13.58 -5.95
CA ALA A 155 -9.54 12.73 -4.87
C ALA A 155 -8.84 11.46 -5.41
N VAL A 156 -9.14 11.06 -6.64
CA VAL A 156 -8.62 9.85 -7.28
C VAL A 156 -8.12 10.16 -8.68
N GLY A 157 -7.18 9.38 -9.16
CA GLY A 157 -6.57 9.55 -10.49
C GLY A 157 -5.71 10.81 -10.58
N VAL A 158 -5.88 11.59 -11.62
CA VAL A 158 -5.15 12.87 -11.82
C VAL A 158 -5.66 13.92 -10.85
N PRO A 159 -4.81 14.43 -9.92
CA PRO A 159 -5.28 15.26 -8.80
C PRO A 159 -5.80 16.64 -9.23
N TYR A 160 -5.35 17.18 -10.36
CA TYR A 160 -5.75 18.52 -10.81
C TYR A 160 -6.10 18.55 -12.30
N THR A 161 -7.23 19.18 -12.62
CA THR A 161 -7.61 19.50 -14.00
C THR A 161 -7.53 21.01 -14.20
N PHE A 162 -6.67 21.43 -15.13
CA PHE A 162 -6.40 22.85 -15.43
C PHE A 162 -7.20 23.39 -16.63
N LYS A 163 -7.98 22.56 -17.29
CA LYS A 163 -8.72 22.90 -18.52
C LYS A 163 -9.59 24.17 -18.41
N TYR A 164 -10.14 24.40 -17.23
CA TYR A 164 -11.07 25.53 -16.99
C TYR A 164 -10.46 26.63 -16.12
N VAL A 165 -9.14 26.61 -15.95
CA VAL A 165 -8.45 27.60 -15.10
C VAL A 165 -8.42 28.96 -15.80
N THR A 166 -8.81 29.98 -15.03
CA THR A 166 -8.68 31.40 -15.41
C THR A 166 -8.01 32.18 -14.30
N ILE A 167 -7.27 33.20 -14.64
CA ILE A 167 -6.66 34.15 -13.69
C ILE A 167 -7.40 35.50 -13.86
N LYS A 168 -7.98 35.99 -12.78
CA LYS A 168 -8.71 37.26 -12.76
C LYS A 168 -8.05 38.24 -11.81
#